data_1286dd2df1f81d5011f5bde98da10ae8
#
_entry.id   1286dd2df1f81d5011f5bde98da10ae8
#
_cell.length_a   1.000
_cell.length_b   1.000
_cell.length_c   1.000
_cell.angle_alpha   90.00
_cell.angle_beta   90.00
_cell.angle_gamma   90.00
#
_symmetry.space_group_name_H-M   'P 1'
#
loop_
_entity.id
_entity.type
_entity.pdbx_description
1 polymer ?
#
loop_
_entity_poly.entity_id
_entity_poly.type
_entity_poly.pdbx_seq_one_letter_code
_entity_poly.pdbx_strand_id
1 'polypeptide(L)'
;MAFDFTIKQKLTGFALIVLVLLLSVGYSGYWGVRQLNQAMQVAVLDFSALRNHMESDMMHDALRADVYVALHAGPQASTADKQAIRDALAEHVKRFKDNLINNDALPLDKGIKAAL
;
A
#
# COMPACT_ATOMS: atom_id res chain seq x y z
N MET A 1 24.44 24.20 52.75
CA MET A 1 25.11 22.89 52.92
C MET A 1 25.76 22.56 51.59
N ALA A 2 27.10 22.73 51.49
CA ALA A 2 27.84 22.31 50.31
C ALA A 2 28.13 20.82 50.47
N PHE A 3 27.60 20.00 49.56
CA PHE A 3 27.94 18.55 49.52
C PHE A 3 29.30 18.43 48.87
N ASP A 4 30.35 18.20 49.66
CA ASP A 4 31.69 17.91 49.17
C ASP A 4 31.74 16.46 48.64
N PHE A 5 31.32 16.26 47.39
CA PHE A 5 31.45 14.99 46.72
C PHE A 5 32.92 14.67 46.45
N THR A 6 33.35 13.47 46.79
CA THR A 6 34.67 12.98 46.40
C THR A 6 34.78 12.87 44.87
N ILE A 7 36.01 12.95 44.35
CA ILE A 7 36.27 12.85 42.90
C ILE A 7 35.67 11.56 42.33
N LYS A 8 35.75 10.44 43.06
CA LYS A 8 35.15 9.15 42.69
C LYS A 8 33.63 9.25 42.51
N GLN A 9 32.92 9.90 43.46
CA GLN A 9 31.46 10.09 43.38
C GLN A 9 31.06 10.95 42.22
N LYS A 10 31.79 12.02 41.91
CA LYS A 10 31.55 12.87 40.72
C LYS A 10 31.71 12.10 39.43
N LEU A 11 32.78 11.28 39.32
CA LEU A 11 33.05 10.46 38.14
C LEU A 11 31.96 9.37 37.94
N THR A 12 31.57 8.67 39.03
CA THR A 12 30.52 7.66 38.99
C THR A 12 29.16 8.30 38.63
N GLY A 13 28.84 9.45 39.18
CA GLY A 13 27.60 10.19 38.84
C GLY A 13 27.56 10.59 37.39
N PHE A 14 28.66 11.11 36.83
CA PHE A 14 28.75 11.44 35.42
C PHE A 14 28.57 10.19 34.54
N ALA A 15 29.22 9.10 34.85
CA ALA A 15 29.07 7.83 34.10
C ALA A 15 27.63 7.32 34.10
N LEU A 16 26.92 7.41 35.23
CA LEU A 16 25.51 7.05 35.33
C LEU A 16 24.63 7.92 34.47
N ILE A 17 24.85 9.24 34.46
CA ILE A 17 24.10 10.17 33.60
C ILE A 17 24.28 9.83 32.12
N VAL A 18 25.53 9.59 31.69
CA VAL A 18 25.83 9.19 30.31
C VAL A 18 25.13 7.86 29.96
N LEU A 19 25.17 6.89 30.86
CA LEU A 19 24.48 5.61 30.65
C LEU A 19 22.98 5.77 30.48
N VAL A 20 22.32 6.59 31.33
CA VAL A 20 20.87 6.88 31.21
C VAL A 20 20.54 7.57 29.90
N LEU A 21 21.38 8.51 29.46
CA LEU A 21 21.19 9.19 28.18
C LEU A 21 21.30 8.21 27.00
N LEU A 22 22.30 7.34 27.01
CA LEU A 22 22.46 6.31 25.96
C LEU A 22 21.28 5.35 25.90
N LEU A 23 20.79 4.89 27.06
CA LEU A 23 19.61 4.03 27.15
C LEU A 23 18.35 4.75 26.63
N SER A 24 18.18 6.02 26.97
CA SER A 24 17.04 6.84 26.51
C SER A 24 17.03 7.01 24.98
N VAL A 25 18.20 7.30 24.40
CA VAL A 25 18.34 7.41 22.94
C VAL A 25 18.10 6.07 22.24
N GLY A 26 18.67 4.98 22.79
CA GLY A 26 18.46 3.64 22.26
C GLY A 26 16.99 3.23 22.29
N TYR A 27 16.30 3.48 23.39
CA TYR A 27 14.87 3.18 23.54
C TYR A 27 14.01 4.00 22.56
N SER A 28 14.27 5.31 22.47
CA SER A 28 13.55 6.20 21.54
C SER A 28 13.77 5.79 20.09
N GLY A 29 15.01 5.43 19.73
CA GLY A 29 15.36 4.95 18.40
C GLY A 29 14.64 3.65 18.04
N TYR A 30 14.65 2.68 18.96
CA TYR A 30 13.94 1.41 18.77
C TYR A 30 12.42 1.63 18.55
N TRP A 31 11.81 2.46 19.39
CA TRP A 31 10.38 2.75 19.28
C TRP A 31 10.03 3.48 17.97
N GLY A 32 10.86 4.45 17.58
CA GLY A 32 10.70 5.18 16.32
C GLY A 32 10.78 4.26 15.09
N VAL A 33 11.75 3.35 15.04
CA VAL A 33 11.88 2.37 13.95
C VAL A 33 10.67 1.45 13.89
N ARG A 34 10.17 0.99 15.03
CA ARG A 34 8.99 0.14 15.09
C ARG A 34 7.74 0.86 14.56
N GLN A 35 7.54 2.10 14.96
CA GLN A 35 6.42 2.92 14.49
C GLN A 35 6.51 3.20 12.98
N LEU A 36 7.71 3.52 12.49
CA LEU A 36 7.95 3.72 11.06
C LEU A 36 7.63 2.45 10.25
N ASN A 37 8.07 1.29 10.72
CA ASN A 37 7.78 0.02 10.05
C ASN A 37 6.27 -0.26 9.97
N GLN A 38 5.51 0.02 11.01
CA GLN A 38 4.05 -0.11 11.00
C GLN A 38 3.41 0.85 9.99
N ALA A 39 3.84 2.11 9.98
CA ALA A 39 3.35 3.10 9.02
C ALA A 39 3.65 2.71 7.56
N MET A 40 4.84 2.16 7.30
CA MET A 40 5.20 1.65 5.98
C MET A 40 4.32 0.47 5.54
N GLN A 41 3.99 -0.45 6.44
CA GLN A 41 3.10 -1.57 6.10
C GLN A 41 1.70 -1.08 5.72
N VAL A 42 1.15 -0.12 6.45
CA VAL A 42 -0.15 0.49 6.10
C VAL A 42 -0.05 1.19 4.74
N ALA A 43 0.98 1.99 4.51
CA ALA A 43 1.17 2.68 3.23
C ALA A 43 1.26 1.71 2.04
N VAL A 44 1.96 0.57 2.19
CA VAL A 44 2.03 -0.45 1.13
C VAL A 44 0.67 -1.05 0.82
N LEU A 45 -0.16 -1.30 1.85
CA LEU A 45 -1.52 -1.80 1.65
C LEU A 45 -2.40 -0.77 0.92
N ASP A 46 -2.34 0.49 1.33
CA ASP A 46 -3.11 1.58 0.71
C ASP A 46 -2.69 1.80 -0.75
N PHE A 47 -1.38 1.76 -1.04
CA PHE A 47 -0.89 1.82 -2.43
C PHE A 47 -1.34 0.64 -3.27
N SER A 48 -1.39 -0.56 -2.70
CA SER A 48 -1.88 -1.75 -3.41
C SER A 48 -3.37 -1.61 -3.75
N ALA A 49 -4.17 -1.12 -2.81
CA ALA A 49 -5.59 -0.86 -3.02
C ALA A 49 -5.82 0.20 -4.10
N LEU A 50 -5.09 1.31 -4.02
CA LEU A 50 -5.17 2.38 -5.02
C LEU A 50 -4.78 1.88 -6.40
N ARG A 51 -3.70 1.11 -6.51
CA ARG A 51 -3.26 0.52 -7.79
C ARG A 51 -4.34 -0.37 -8.39
N ASN A 52 -4.92 -1.29 -7.61
CA ASN A 52 -5.98 -2.17 -8.08
C ASN A 52 -7.23 -1.38 -8.51
N HIS A 53 -7.55 -0.31 -7.79
CA HIS A 53 -8.65 0.58 -8.14
C HIS A 53 -8.40 1.30 -9.48
N MET A 54 -7.21 1.89 -9.65
CA MET A 54 -6.82 2.54 -10.91
C MET A 54 -6.81 1.56 -12.09
N GLU A 55 -6.35 0.33 -11.88
CA GLU A 55 -6.36 -0.71 -12.91
C GLU A 55 -7.80 -1.14 -13.25
N SER A 56 -8.69 -1.18 -12.26
CA SER A 56 -10.13 -1.42 -12.49
C SER A 56 -10.75 -0.32 -13.35
N ASP A 57 -10.45 0.94 -13.06
CA ASP A 57 -10.93 2.08 -13.84
C ASP A 57 -10.42 2.03 -15.30
N MET A 58 -9.14 1.73 -15.49
CA MET A 58 -8.57 1.49 -16.83
C MET A 58 -9.27 0.33 -17.57
N MET A 59 -9.61 -0.76 -16.87
CA MET A 59 -10.32 -1.88 -17.50
C MET A 59 -11.76 -1.52 -17.82
N HIS A 60 -12.42 -0.68 -17.01
CA HIS A 60 -13.73 -0.14 -17.33
C HIS A 60 -13.73 0.66 -18.64
N ASP A 61 -12.72 1.50 -18.85
CA ASP A 61 -12.57 2.23 -20.10
C ASP A 61 -12.21 1.32 -21.29
N ALA A 62 -11.38 0.28 -21.06
CA ALA A 62 -11.09 -0.73 -22.07
C ALA A 62 -12.35 -1.48 -22.50
N LEU A 63 -13.23 -1.86 -21.57
CA LEU A 63 -14.51 -2.50 -21.87
C LEU A 63 -15.43 -1.61 -22.71
N ARG A 64 -15.44 -0.30 -22.44
CA ARG A 64 -16.18 0.65 -23.28
C ARG A 64 -15.59 0.71 -24.69
N ALA A 65 -14.27 0.72 -24.83
CA ALA A 65 -13.60 0.68 -26.12
C ALA A 65 -13.93 -0.61 -26.89
N ASP A 66 -13.93 -1.77 -26.23
CA ASP A 66 -14.30 -3.06 -26.85
C ASP A 66 -15.73 -3.03 -27.43
N VAL A 67 -16.66 -2.42 -26.69
CA VAL A 67 -18.05 -2.24 -27.18
C VAL A 67 -18.07 -1.36 -28.43
N TYR A 68 -17.32 -0.26 -28.45
CA TYR A 68 -17.24 0.59 -29.64
C TYR A 68 -16.61 -0.13 -30.84
N VAL A 69 -15.55 -0.92 -30.60
CA VAL A 69 -14.92 -1.75 -31.65
C VAL A 69 -15.91 -2.76 -32.18
N ALA A 70 -16.66 -3.45 -31.32
CA ALA A 70 -17.67 -4.42 -31.71
C ALA A 70 -18.81 -3.77 -32.55
N LEU A 71 -19.26 -2.59 -32.15
CA LEU A 71 -20.30 -1.85 -32.88
C LEU A 71 -19.79 -1.36 -34.24
N HIS A 72 -18.53 -0.89 -34.32
CA HIS A 72 -17.95 -0.40 -35.58
C HIS A 72 -17.67 -1.56 -36.55
N ALA A 73 -17.22 -2.70 -36.07
CA ALA A 73 -17.00 -3.90 -36.87
C ALA A 73 -18.31 -4.41 -37.53
N GLY A 74 -19.41 -4.26 -36.82
CA GLY A 74 -20.75 -4.56 -37.33
C GLY A 74 -21.01 -6.02 -37.67
N PRO A 75 -22.16 -6.32 -38.27
CA PRO A 75 -22.54 -7.70 -38.65
C PRO A 75 -21.64 -8.31 -39.73
N GLN A 76 -21.01 -7.48 -40.56
CA GLN A 76 -20.19 -7.88 -41.70
C GLN A 76 -18.73 -8.23 -41.31
N ALA A 77 -18.35 -8.05 -40.04
CA ALA A 77 -17.01 -8.38 -39.58
C ALA A 77 -16.70 -9.86 -39.83
N SER A 78 -15.43 -10.16 -40.15
CA SER A 78 -14.97 -11.54 -40.35
C SER A 78 -15.10 -12.35 -39.07
N THR A 79 -15.13 -13.67 -39.21
CA THR A 79 -15.15 -14.57 -38.03
C THR A 79 -13.92 -14.38 -37.15
N ALA A 80 -12.77 -14.10 -37.76
CA ALA A 80 -11.52 -13.85 -37.03
C ALA A 80 -11.61 -12.55 -36.23
N ASP A 81 -12.13 -11.46 -36.80
CA ASP A 81 -12.31 -10.19 -36.09
C ASP A 81 -13.29 -10.32 -34.92
N LYS A 82 -14.40 -11.03 -35.14
CA LYS A 82 -15.39 -11.30 -34.08
C LYS A 82 -14.78 -12.12 -32.94
N GLN A 83 -13.91 -13.07 -33.25
CA GLN A 83 -13.22 -13.87 -32.22
C GLN A 83 -12.22 -13.00 -31.45
N ALA A 84 -11.40 -12.20 -32.14
CA ALA A 84 -10.45 -11.29 -31.50
C ALA A 84 -11.13 -10.31 -30.53
N ILE A 85 -12.27 -9.74 -30.93
CA ILE A 85 -13.08 -8.85 -30.08
C ILE A 85 -13.59 -9.58 -28.83
N ARG A 86 -14.06 -10.82 -28.98
CA ARG A 86 -14.53 -11.62 -27.83
C ARG A 86 -13.41 -11.96 -26.88
N ASP A 87 -12.23 -12.30 -27.40
CA ASP A 87 -11.07 -12.66 -26.57
C ASP A 87 -10.56 -11.44 -25.79
N ALA A 88 -10.48 -10.27 -26.42
CA ALA A 88 -10.13 -9.02 -25.77
C ALA A 88 -11.15 -8.66 -24.66
N LEU A 89 -12.43 -8.71 -24.96
CA LEU A 89 -13.50 -8.46 -23.99
C LEU A 89 -13.42 -9.43 -22.80
N ALA A 90 -13.20 -10.73 -23.07
CA ALA A 90 -13.10 -11.73 -22.01
C ALA A 90 -11.89 -11.46 -21.09
N GLU A 91 -10.76 -11.07 -21.66
CA GLU A 91 -9.56 -10.71 -20.90
C GLU A 91 -9.80 -9.46 -20.03
N HIS A 92 -10.35 -8.38 -20.59
CA HIS A 92 -10.63 -7.16 -19.85
C HIS A 92 -11.64 -7.39 -18.73
N VAL A 93 -12.70 -8.16 -18.97
CA VAL A 93 -13.67 -8.56 -17.93
C VAL A 93 -12.99 -9.36 -16.81
N LYS A 94 -12.11 -10.30 -17.18
CA LYS A 94 -11.39 -11.10 -16.19
C LYS A 94 -10.50 -10.21 -15.32
N ARG A 95 -9.67 -9.35 -15.93
CA ARG A 95 -8.78 -8.44 -15.20
C ARG A 95 -9.53 -7.48 -14.31
N PHE A 96 -10.65 -6.94 -14.78
CA PHE A 96 -11.53 -6.11 -13.97
C PHE A 96 -12.00 -6.84 -12.70
N LYS A 97 -12.52 -8.07 -12.85
CA LYS A 97 -12.98 -8.89 -11.72
C LYS A 97 -11.84 -9.26 -10.77
N ASP A 98 -10.68 -9.64 -11.32
CA ASP A 98 -9.52 -10.03 -10.52
C ASP A 98 -9.05 -8.84 -9.64
N ASN A 99 -9.05 -7.63 -10.16
CA ASN A 99 -8.69 -6.43 -9.41
C ASN A 99 -9.68 -6.12 -8.29
N LEU A 100 -10.99 -6.29 -8.53
CA LEU A 100 -12.02 -6.13 -7.49
C LEU A 100 -11.85 -7.17 -6.37
N ILE A 101 -11.63 -8.44 -6.74
CA ILE A 101 -11.40 -9.52 -5.76
C ILE A 101 -10.11 -9.25 -4.97
N ASN A 102 -9.04 -8.81 -5.63
CA ASN A 102 -7.79 -8.48 -4.98
C ASN A 102 -7.96 -7.33 -3.98
N ASN A 103 -8.74 -6.31 -4.30
CA ASN A 103 -9.04 -5.21 -3.38
C ASN A 103 -9.85 -5.67 -2.17
N ASP A 104 -10.85 -6.51 -2.38
CA ASP A 104 -11.68 -7.02 -1.27
C ASP A 104 -10.86 -7.92 -0.32
N ALA A 105 -9.88 -8.65 -0.85
CA ALA A 105 -9.00 -9.50 -0.06
C ALA A 105 -7.98 -8.72 0.79
N LEU A 106 -7.72 -7.43 0.50
CA LEU A 106 -6.78 -6.63 1.28
C LEU A 106 -7.31 -6.36 2.69
N PRO A 107 -6.46 -6.46 3.73
CA PRO A 107 -6.83 -6.17 5.11
C PRO A 107 -6.86 -4.65 5.38
N LEU A 108 -7.67 -3.93 4.62
CA LEU A 108 -7.82 -2.48 4.69
C LEU A 108 -8.73 -2.07 5.86
N ASP A 109 -8.56 -0.84 6.32
CA ASP A 109 -9.49 -0.21 7.25
C ASP A 109 -10.90 -0.12 6.65
N LYS A 110 -11.92 -0.18 7.53
CA LYS A 110 -13.33 -0.15 7.09
C LYS A 110 -13.70 1.12 6.34
N GLY A 111 -13.08 2.26 6.69
CA GLY A 111 -13.32 3.53 6.01
C GLY A 111 -12.78 3.51 4.58
N ILE A 112 -11.60 2.92 4.37
CA ILE A 112 -11.00 2.77 3.04
C ILE A 112 -11.81 1.77 2.20
N LYS A 113 -12.21 0.63 2.77
CA LYS A 113 -13.06 -0.35 2.07
C LYS A 113 -14.41 0.21 1.63
N ALA A 114 -14.97 1.15 2.35
CA ALA A 114 -16.24 1.79 1.99
C ALA A 114 -16.09 2.85 0.88
N ALA A 115 -14.86 3.32 0.62
CA ALA A 115 -14.56 4.32 -0.39
C ALA A 115 -14.08 3.72 -1.73
N LEU A 116 -13.72 2.43 -1.74
CA LEU A 116 -13.31 1.65 -2.93
C LEU A 116 -14.50 0.99 -3.62
#